data_2dac6b34a2dbf55690964076299a7d5b
#
_entry.id   2dac6b34a2dbf55690964076299a7d5b
#
_cell.length_a   1.000
_cell.length_b   1.000
_cell.length_c   1.000
_cell.angle_alpha   90.00
_cell.angle_beta   90.00
_cell.angle_gamma   90.00
#
_symmetry.space_group_name_H-M   'P 1'
#
loop_
_entity.id
_entity.type
_entity.pdbx_description
1 polymer ?
#
loop_
_entity_poly.entity_id
_entity_poly.type
_entity_poly.pdbx_seq_one_letter_code
_entity_poly.pdbx_strand_id
1 'polypeptide(L)'
;MPVLGTIYKILGAFPVRRGGEDRAAIKHGIDILESGQVLAIFPEGTRSKTGELGKAQPGALMMASKAKATIVPACIIGTDYKRHGRIWPKVTVRFGKPMPFPEDAVVNKEFLHAMTEELMQHIAKLQAGEDV
;
A
#
# COMPACT_ATOMS: atom_id res chain seq x y z
N MET A 1 23.28 -5.43 7.68
CA MET A 1 23.90 -4.15 7.27
C MET A 1 23.22 -3.03 8.06
N PRO A 2 23.87 -2.47 9.10
CA PRO A 2 23.24 -1.46 9.97
C PRO A 2 23.00 -0.11 9.26
N VAL A 3 23.82 0.26 8.30
CA VAL A 3 23.75 1.56 7.60
C VAL A 3 22.46 1.73 6.79
N LEU A 4 22.02 0.70 6.05
CA LEU A 4 20.78 0.75 5.28
C LEU A 4 19.54 0.90 6.18
N GLY A 5 19.53 0.27 7.35
CA GLY A 5 18.43 0.40 8.31
C GLY A 5 18.30 1.83 8.85
N THR A 6 19.41 2.54 9.04
CA THR A 6 19.42 3.94 9.47
C THR A 6 18.88 4.85 8.37
N ILE A 7 19.29 4.64 7.11
CA ILE A 7 18.79 5.41 5.96
C ILE A 7 17.28 5.24 5.81
N TYR A 8 16.77 4.00 5.90
CA TYR A 8 15.32 3.76 5.81
C TYR A 8 14.53 4.44 6.94
N LYS A 9 15.08 4.47 8.16
CA LYS A 9 14.45 5.20 9.29
C LYS A 9 14.42 6.71 9.05
N ILE A 10 15.49 7.29 8.51
CA ILE A 10 15.55 8.72 8.15
C ILE A 10 14.51 9.04 7.06
N LEU A 11 14.27 8.11 6.14
CA LEU A 11 13.25 8.22 5.10
C LEU A 11 11.82 7.92 5.60
N GLY A 12 11.63 7.73 6.91
CA GLY A 12 10.33 7.48 7.52
C GLY A 12 9.85 6.03 7.44
N ALA A 13 10.66 5.09 6.95
CA ALA A 13 10.29 3.68 6.91
C ALA A 13 10.49 3.03 8.29
N PHE A 14 9.54 2.20 8.70
CA PHE A 14 9.63 1.41 9.92
C PHE A 14 9.55 -0.09 9.63
N PRO A 15 10.21 -0.93 10.44
CA PRO A 15 10.24 -2.36 10.21
C PRO A 15 8.91 -3.00 10.60
N VAL A 16 8.47 -3.98 9.78
CA VAL A 16 7.29 -4.80 10.03
C VAL A 16 7.72 -6.26 10.14
N ARG A 17 7.27 -6.97 11.15
CA ARG A 17 7.50 -8.40 11.31
C ARG A 17 6.61 -9.17 10.32
N ARG A 18 7.25 -10.02 9.51
CA ARG A 18 6.53 -10.86 8.56
C ARG A 18 6.08 -12.16 9.25
N GLY A 19 4.89 -12.64 8.90
CA GLY A 19 4.38 -13.94 9.35
C GLY A 19 3.48 -13.91 10.59
N GLY A 20 2.99 -12.75 10.99
CA GLY A 20 2.03 -12.62 12.11
C GLY A 20 1.41 -11.24 12.15
N GLU A 21 0.43 -11.05 13.03
CA GLU A 21 -0.11 -9.71 13.31
C GLU A 21 0.92 -8.89 14.08
N ASP A 22 1.60 -7.97 13.40
CA ASP A 22 2.48 -6.98 14.06
C ASP A 22 1.64 -5.82 14.59
N ARG A 23 1.05 -6.01 15.77
CA ARG A 23 0.19 -5.01 16.42
C ARG A 23 0.91 -3.68 16.65
N ALA A 24 2.22 -3.72 16.88
CA ALA A 24 3.02 -2.51 17.09
C ALA A 24 3.15 -1.71 15.78
N ALA A 25 3.40 -2.38 14.66
CA ALA A 25 3.46 -1.75 13.35
C ALA A 25 2.08 -1.20 12.93
N ILE A 26 1.00 -1.93 13.19
CA ILE A 26 -0.37 -1.47 12.93
C ILE A 26 -0.68 -0.21 13.74
N LYS A 27 -0.40 -0.23 15.04
CA LYS A 27 -0.60 0.94 15.90
C LYS A 27 0.22 2.13 15.41
N HIS A 28 1.48 1.94 15.11
CA HIS A 28 2.34 3.00 14.60
C HIS A 28 1.83 3.59 13.27
N GLY A 29 1.34 2.74 12.35
CA GLY A 29 0.70 3.19 11.11
C GLY A 29 -0.54 4.04 11.35
N ILE A 30 -1.39 3.67 12.32
CA ILE A 30 -2.56 4.46 12.73
C ILE A 30 -2.11 5.80 13.31
N ASP A 31 -1.15 5.82 14.23
CA ASP A 31 -0.62 7.04 14.86
C ASP A 31 -0.08 8.04 13.79
N ILE A 32 0.59 7.54 12.74
CA ILE A 32 1.04 8.34 11.58
C ILE A 32 -0.17 8.98 10.87
N LEU A 33 -1.18 8.20 10.54
CA LEU A 33 -2.36 8.69 9.82
C LEU A 33 -3.17 9.69 10.66
N GLU A 34 -3.36 9.43 11.94
CA GLU A 34 -4.07 10.34 12.88
C GLU A 34 -3.32 11.65 13.10
N SER A 35 -2.00 11.66 12.93
CA SER A 35 -1.19 12.89 12.96
C SER A 35 -1.26 13.71 11.67
N GLY A 36 -2.08 13.32 10.69
CA GLY A 36 -2.25 14.00 9.42
C GLY A 36 -1.11 13.75 8.41
N GLN A 37 -0.27 12.76 8.67
CA GLN A 37 0.80 12.36 7.77
C GLN A 37 0.33 11.31 6.76
N VAL A 38 1.16 11.09 5.74
CA VAL A 38 0.91 10.09 4.69
C VAL A 38 1.63 8.80 5.01
N LEU A 39 0.92 7.67 4.90
CA LEU A 39 1.47 6.35 5.04
C LEU A 39 1.44 5.61 3.69
N ALA A 40 2.59 5.26 3.14
CA ALA A 40 2.69 4.44 1.95
C ALA A 40 2.78 2.95 2.32
N ILE A 41 1.89 2.14 1.76
CA ILE A 41 1.81 0.70 2.01
C ILE A 41 1.64 -0.05 0.71
N PHE A 42 2.32 -1.19 0.59
CA PHE A 42 2.03 -2.17 -0.45
C PHE A 42 0.97 -3.15 0.09
N PRO A 43 -0.26 -3.13 -0.45
CA PRO A 43 -1.35 -3.94 0.10
C PRO A 43 -1.10 -5.45 0.02
N GLU A 44 -0.29 -5.89 -0.91
CA GLU A 44 0.10 -7.29 -1.06
C GLU A 44 1.01 -7.82 0.07
N GLY A 45 1.61 -6.93 0.86
CA GLY A 45 2.57 -7.27 1.94
C GLY A 45 3.89 -7.87 1.46
N THR A 46 4.02 -8.16 0.18
CA THR A 46 5.23 -8.73 -0.45
C THR A 46 5.39 -8.18 -1.86
N ARG A 47 6.60 -8.29 -2.40
CA ARG A 47 6.86 -7.92 -3.80
C ARG A 47 6.39 -9.03 -4.72
N SER A 48 5.69 -8.70 -5.80
CA SER A 48 5.36 -9.65 -6.85
C SER A 48 6.65 -10.21 -7.47
N LYS A 49 6.67 -11.53 -7.69
CA LYS A 49 7.76 -12.21 -8.40
C LYS A 49 7.48 -12.32 -9.89
N THR A 50 6.22 -12.27 -10.28
CA THR A 50 5.75 -12.44 -11.67
C THR A 50 5.42 -11.12 -12.36
N GLY A 51 5.25 -10.04 -11.59
CA GLY A 51 4.71 -8.76 -12.05
C GLY A 51 3.18 -8.69 -11.99
N GLU A 52 2.52 -9.80 -11.66
CA GLU A 52 1.08 -9.83 -11.43
C GLU A 52 0.73 -9.35 -10.03
N LEU A 53 -0.46 -8.78 -9.87
CA LEU A 53 -0.97 -8.37 -8.57
C LEU A 53 -1.30 -9.60 -7.72
N GLY A 54 -0.76 -9.62 -6.51
CA GLY A 54 -1.04 -10.65 -5.53
C GLY A 54 -2.31 -10.36 -4.73
N LYS A 55 -2.61 -11.23 -3.77
CA LYS A 55 -3.73 -11.05 -2.85
C LYS A 55 -3.40 -9.97 -1.82
N ALA A 56 -4.32 -9.02 -1.64
CA ALA A 56 -4.15 -7.98 -0.63
C ALA A 56 -4.30 -8.52 0.79
N GLN A 57 -3.56 -7.91 1.71
CA GLN A 57 -3.65 -8.14 3.14
C GLN A 57 -4.57 -7.09 3.78
N PRO A 58 -5.41 -7.47 4.75
CA PRO A 58 -6.41 -6.57 5.34
C PRO A 58 -5.82 -5.45 6.19
N GLY A 59 -4.55 -5.54 6.55
CA GLY A 59 -3.90 -4.60 7.48
C GLY A 59 -3.92 -3.15 7.01
N ALA A 60 -3.73 -2.89 5.72
CA ALA A 60 -3.76 -1.55 5.15
C ALA A 60 -5.13 -0.89 5.33
N LEU A 61 -6.20 -1.59 4.94
CA LEU A 61 -7.58 -1.11 5.06
C LEU A 61 -8.02 -0.97 6.51
N MET A 62 -7.56 -1.86 7.38
CA MET A 62 -7.84 -1.78 8.81
C MET A 62 -7.21 -0.53 9.44
N MET A 63 -5.98 -0.17 9.08
CA MET A 63 -5.35 1.07 9.57
C MET A 63 -6.08 2.31 9.04
N ALA A 64 -6.37 2.34 7.74
CA ALA A 64 -7.10 3.44 7.12
C ALA A 64 -8.50 3.63 7.74
N SER A 65 -9.23 2.53 8.00
CA SER A 65 -10.56 2.59 8.62
C SER A 65 -10.54 3.14 10.05
N LYS A 66 -9.53 2.75 10.84
CA LYS A 66 -9.40 3.24 12.22
C LYS A 66 -9.05 4.72 12.29
N ALA A 67 -8.17 5.17 11.39
CA ALA A 67 -7.79 6.57 11.29
C ALA A 67 -8.75 7.41 10.44
N LYS A 68 -9.80 6.82 9.86
CA LYS A 68 -10.69 7.46 8.86
C LYS A 68 -9.92 8.14 7.73
N ALA A 69 -8.80 7.56 7.35
CA ALA A 69 -7.89 8.11 6.37
C ALA A 69 -8.35 7.80 4.94
N THR A 70 -8.29 8.79 4.06
CA THR A 70 -8.53 8.60 2.63
C THR A 70 -7.45 7.72 2.01
N ILE A 71 -7.86 6.76 1.19
CA ILE A 71 -6.96 5.87 0.47
C ILE A 71 -6.75 6.41 -0.95
N VAL A 72 -5.51 6.49 -1.38
CA VAL A 72 -5.17 6.83 -2.76
C VAL A 72 -4.55 5.61 -3.42
N PRO A 73 -5.24 4.95 -4.37
CA PRO A 73 -4.67 3.86 -5.14
C PRO A 73 -3.45 4.34 -5.92
N ALA A 74 -2.38 3.55 -5.91
CA ALA A 74 -1.18 3.87 -6.67
C ALA A 74 -0.54 2.60 -7.23
N CYS A 75 0.10 2.69 -8.39
CA CYS A 75 0.92 1.62 -8.94
C CYS A 75 2.27 2.14 -9.40
N ILE A 76 3.28 1.27 -9.33
CA ILE A 76 4.65 1.54 -9.78
C ILE A 76 4.98 0.53 -10.87
N ILE A 77 5.32 1.02 -12.06
CA ILE A 77 5.57 0.20 -13.26
C ILE A 77 7.02 0.40 -13.69
N GLY A 78 7.66 -0.67 -14.19
CA GLY A 78 9.00 -0.60 -14.77
C GLY A 78 10.14 -0.77 -13.78
N THR A 79 9.87 -1.21 -12.55
CA THR A 79 10.90 -1.50 -11.53
C THR A 79 11.68 -2.79 -11.81
N ASP A 80 11.17 -3.65 -12.72
CA ASP A 80 11.82 -4.92 -13.11
C ASP A 80 12.79 -4.72 -14.30
N TYR A 81 13.83 -3.91 -14.07
CA TYR A 81 14.81 -3.56 -15.11
C TYR A 81 15.64 -4.77 -15.59
N LYS A 82 15.82 -5.79 -14.75
CA LYS A 82 16.61 -6.98 -15.10
C LYS A 82 15.94 -7.83 -16.17
N ARG A 83 14.60 -7.85 -16.22
CA ARG A 83 13.83 -8.58 -17.24
C ARG A 83 13.94 -7.98 -18.62
N HIS A 84 14.22 -6.69 -18.73
CA HIS A 84 14.20 -5.96 -19.99
C HIS A 84 15.57 -5.55 -20.50
N GLY A 85 16.67 -6.01 -19.86
CA GLY A 85 18.06 -5.75 -20.32
C GLY A 85 18.44 -4.26 -20.34
N ARG A 86 17.70 -3.39 -19.67
CA ARG A 86 17.94 -1.96 -19.64
C ARG A 86 18.85 -1.58 -18.47
N ILE A 87 19.87 -0.77 -18.75
CA ILE A 87 20.77 -0.21 -17.73
C ILE A 87 20.05 0.82 -16.87
N TRP A 88 19.10 1.57 -17.47
CA TRP A 88 18.27 2.57 -16.78
C TRP A 88 16.78 2.25 -16.96
N PRO A 89 16.07 1.84 -15.88
CA PRO A 89 14.66 1.57 -15.97
C PRO A 89 13.87 2.87 -16.11
N LYS A 90 12.87 2.88 -16.99
CA LYS A 90 11.85 3.92 -16.97
C LYS A 90 10.80 3.52 -15.94
N VAL A 91 10.85 4.15 -14.76
CA VAL A 91 9.85 3.94 -13.72
C VAL A 91 8.71 4.94 -13.91
N THR A 92 7.49 4.42 -13.90
CA THR A 92 6.27 5.23 -13.96
C THR A 92 5.48 4.99 -12.69
N VAL A 93 5.01 6.05 -12.05
CA VAL A 93 4.07 5.99 -10.92
C VAL A 93 2.75 6.59 -11.39
N ARG A 94 1.65 5.88 -11.15
CA ARG A 94 0.30 6.34 -11.45
C ARG A 94 -0.51 6.38 -10.17
N PHE A 95 -1.34 7.40 -10.04
CA PHE A 95 -2.25 7.58 -8.91
C PHE A 95 -3.69 7.58 -9.43
N GLY A 96 -4.58 6.89 -8.73
CA GLY A 96 -6.02 6.93 -8.98
C GLY A 96 -6.73 7.98 -8.14
N LYS A 97 -8.04 8.03 -8.29
CA LYS A 97 -8.87 8.93 -7.49
C LYS A 97 -8.87 8.52 -6.02
N PRO A 98 -8.93 9.50 -5.11
CA PRO A 98 -9.05 9.22 -3.69
C PRO A 98 -10.32 8.43 -3.37
N MET A 99 -10.19 7.43 -2.52
CA MET A 99 -11.26 6.61 -1.96
C MET A 99 -11.45 7.01 -0.50
N PRO A 100 -12.39 7.94 -0.17
CA PRO A 100 -12.64 8.32 1.21
C PRO A 100 -13.35 7.20 1.96
N PHE A 101 -13.08 7.08 3.27
CA PHE A 101 -13.89 6.23 4.13
C PHE A 101 -15.23 6.92 4.40
N PRO A 102 -16.38 6.23 4.19
CA PRO A 102 -17.69 6.79 4.54
C PRO A 102 -17.76 7.05 6.05
N GLU A 103 -18.25 8.22 6.44
CA GLU A 103 -18.30 8.64 7.85
C GLU A 103 -19.20 7.72 8.70
N ASP A 104 -20.30 7.27 8.12
CA ASP A 104 -21.31 6.44 8.79
C ASP A 104 -21.17 4.93 8.50
N ALA A 105 -20.06 4.49 7.90
CA ALA A 105 -19.88 3.09 7.55
C ALA A 105 -19.74 2.23 8.81
N VAL A 106 -20.55 1.16 8.90
CA VAL A 106 -20.31 0.09 9.85
C VAL A 106 -19.12 -0.73 9.37
N VAL A 107 -17.96 -0.46 9.97
CA VAL A 107 -16.72 -1.14 9.61
C VAL A 107 -16.74 -2.55 10.20
N ASN A 108 -17.14 -3.51 9.38
CA ASN A 108 -17.09 -4.93 9.68
C ASN A 108 -16.10 -5.64 8.71
N LYS A 109 -15.96 -6.95 8.86
CA LYS A 109 -15.04 -7.76 8.04
C LYS A 109 -15.44 -7.75 6.56
N GLU A 110 -16.73 -7.81 6.28
CA GLU A 110 -17.28 -7.82 4.91
C GLU A 110 -17.03 -6.48 4.22
N PHE A 111 -17.23 -5.37 4.92
CA PHE A 111 -16.95 -4.02 4.42
C PHE A 111 -15.46 -3.85 4.08
N LEU A 112 -14.56 -4.25 5.00
CA LEU A 112 -13.11 -4.18 4.75
C LEU A 112 -12.69 -5.06 3.58
N HIS A 113 -13.30 -6.23 3.41
CA HIS A 113 -13.04 -7.11 2.29
C HIS A 113 -13.48 -6.46 0.97
N ALA A 114 -14.70 -5.93 0.89
CA ALA A 114 -15.19 -5.24 -0.29
C ALA A 114 -14.33 -4.04 -0.69
N MET A 115 -13.96 -3.19 0.27
CA MET A 115 -13.06 -2.07 0.00
C MET A 115 -11.66 -2.52 -0.43
N THR A 116 -11.17 -3.65 0.11
CA THR A 116 -9.89 -4.22 -0.30
C THR A 116 -9.93 -4.67 -1.75
N GLU A 117 -11.00 -5.35 -2.15
CA GLU A 117 -11.19 -5.78 -3.55
C GLU A 117 -11.31 -4.60 -4.51
N GLU A 118 -12.06 -3.56 -4.13
CA GLU A 118 -12.18 -2.32 -4.90
C GLU A 118 -10.82 -1.64 -5.08
N LEU A 119 -10.04 -1.50 -4.00
CA LEU A 119 -8.69 -0.96 -4.07
C LEU A 119 -7.80 -1.74 -5.04
N MET A 120 -7.83 -3.07 -4.98
CA MET A 120 -7.03 -3.91 -5.87
C MET A 120 -7.49 -3.81 -7.33
N GLN A 121 -8.78 -3.67 -7.59
CA GLN A 121 -9.30 -3.41 -8.94
C GLN A 121 -8.81 -2.07 -9.48
N HIS A 122 -8.81 -1.00 -8.66
CA HIS A 122 -8.27 0.30 -9.06
C HIS A 122 -6.77 0.21 -9.36
N ILE A 123 -5.99 -0.48 -8.54
CA ILE A 123 -4.56 -0.69 -8.79
C ILE A 123 -4.34 -1.48 -10.10
N ALA A 124 -5.14 -2.51 -10.38
CA ALA A 124 -5.07 -3.27 -11.62
C ALA A 124 -5.35 -2.42 -12.85
N LYS A 125 -6.38 -1.59 -12.82
CA LYS A 125 -6.72 -0.64 -13.89
C LYS A 125 -5.60 0.37 -14.12
N LEU A 126 -5.06 0.97 -13.05
CA LEU A 126 -3.91 1.87 -13.14
C LEU A 126 -2.69 1.18 -13.77
N GLN A 127 -2.45 -0.10 -13.47
CA GLN A 127 -1.39 -0.89 -14.06
C GLN A 127 -1.61 -1.09 -15.56
N ALA A 128 -2.86 -1.34 -15.98
CA ALA A 128 -3.26 -1.45 -17.39
C ALA A 128 -3.20 -0.11 -18.15
N GLY A 129 -3.15 1.02 -17.45
CA GLY A 129 -3.12 2.36 -18.04
C GLY A 129 -4.47 3.02 -18.17
N GLU A 130 -5.45 2.53 -17.44
CA GLU A 130 -6.77 3.10 -17.36
C GLU A 130 -6.85 4.17 -16.27
N ASP A 131 -7.70 5.18 -16.48
CA ASP A 131 -8.02 6.18 -15.46
C ASP A 131 -9.06 5.62 -14.48
N VAL A 132 -8.84 5.84 -13.18
CA VAL A 132 -9.72 5.39 -12.09
C VAL A 132 -9.92 6.48 -11.06
#